data_1f727802e211d261699e18fb807cba14
#
_entry.id   1f727802e211d261699e18fb807cba14
#
_cell.length_a   1.000
_cell.length_b   1.000
_cell.length_c   1.000
_cell.angle_alpha   90.00
_cell.angle_beta   90.00
_cell.angle_gamma   90.00
#
_symmetry.space_group_name_H-M   'P 1'
#
loop_
_entity.id
_entity.type
_entity.pdbx_description
1 polymer ?
#
loop_
_entity_poly.entity_id
_entity_poly.type
_entity_poly.pdbx_seq_one_letter_code
_entity_poly.pdbx_strand_id
1 'polypeptide(L)'
;MVWKLHLLQKKYLEEYGIEVITTRRRQDEEKGLFARGAESKGCDLFLSDHSNAVGTGVNNQVDYPAAYCEINGSADGIGMALAQCVEKVMKTKQPARIEHRRGQNGDYYGVLRGAASVGTPGLILEHSFHTNAQIAAWLLKDSNLERLAKAEADAIALYYGITVQEKKSGWLEEDGGWRFYLGDSGDYVANDWYEDGDQWYWFDGAGMMVHDTWKTGSDGKWYYLKSDGAMAKDQWIIWKGELYRVREDGAMFEGTLCLKTDEKGALKE
;
A
#
# COMPACT_ATOMS: atom_id res chain seq x y z
N MET A 1 12.05 6.27 15.80
CA MET A 1 12.10 5.47 14.57
C MET A 1 11.47 4.09 14.80
N VAL A 2 12.11 3.14 15.47
CA VAL A 2 11.62 1.74 15.59
C VAL A 2 10.21 1.60 16.17
N TRP A 3 9.80 2.45 17.12
CA TRP A 3 8.43 2.45 17.65
C TRP A 3 7.38 2.76 16.57
N LYS A 4 7.66 3.71 15.67
CA LYS A 4 6.76 4.04 14.58
C LYS A 4 6.78 2.96 13.50
N LEU A 5 7.96 2.43 13.19
CA LEU A 5 8.14 1.39 12.18
C LEU A 5 7.31 0.14 12.50
N HIS A 6 7.44 -0.43 13.73
CA HIS A 6 6.70 -1.63 14.07
C HIS A 6 5.17 -1.46 14.08
N LEU A 7 4.67 -0.25 14.39
CA LEU A 7 3.23 0.04 14.30
C LEU A 7 2.75 0.06 12.84
N LEU A 8 3.56 0.56 11.93
CA LEU A 8 3.27 0.54 10.50
C LEU A 8 3.36 -0.89 9.93
N GLN A 9 4.37 -1.66 10.34
CA GLN A 9 4.47 -3.09 9.98
C GLN A 9 3.24 -3.86 10.47
N LYS A 10 2.84 -3.67 11.74
CA LYS A 10 1.62 -4.27 12.29
C LYS A 10 0.41 -3.95 11.42
N LYS A 11 0.22 -2.67 11.08
CA LYS A 11 -0.89 -2.23 10.19
C LYS A 11 -0.91 -3.01 8.89
N TYR A 12 0.22 -3.06 8.16
CA TYR A 12 0.27 -3.71 6.85
C TYR A 12 0.17 -5.24 6.94
N LEU A 13 0.74 -5.86 7.97
CA LEU A 13 0.61 -7.31 8.18
C LEU A 13 -0.84 -7.71 8.50
N GLU A 14 -1.53 -6.93 9.34
CA GLU A 14 -2.95 -7.16 9.66
C GLU A 14 -3.86 -6.97 8.43
N GLU A 15 -3.51 -6.06 7.52
CA GLU A 15 -4.19 -5.93 6.22
C GLU A 15 -4.08 -7.19 5.35
N TYR A 16 -3.05 -8.01 5.56
CA TYR A 16 -2.86 -9.31 4.88
C TYR A 16 -3.47 -10.49 5.65
N GLY A 17 -4.19 -10.21 6.74
CA GLY A 17 -4.79 -11.21 7.60
C GLY A 17 -3.79 -11.92 8.53
N ILE A 18 -2.59 -11.37 8.70
CA ILE A 18 -1.57 -11.87 9.64
C ILE A 18 -1.85 -11.30 11.03
N GLU A 19 -2.01 -12.18 12.01
CA GLU A 19 -2.14 -11.74 13.40
C GLU A 19 -0.82 -11.22 13.95
N VAL A 20 -0.81 -10.01 14.52
CA VAL A 20 0.40 -9.38 15.04
C VAL A 20 0.28 -9.06 16.53
N ILE A 21 1.07 -9.74 17.33
CA ILE A 21 1.20 -9.51 18.78
C ILE A 21 2.37 -8.56 19.03
N THR A 22 2.13 -7.42 19.67
CA THR A 22 3.19 -6.49 20.07
C THR A 22 3.59 -6.74 21.52
N THR A 23 4.89 -6.89 21.77
CA THR A 23 5.41 -7.21 23.12
C THR A 23 5.38 -6.02 24.08
N ARG A 24 5.13 -4.82 23.59
CA ARG A 24 4.90 -3.60 24.38
C ARG A 24 3.69 -2.86 23.82
N ARG A 25 2.83 -2.38 24.72
CA ARG A 25 1.63 -1.62 24.35
C ARG A 25 1.89 -0.11 24.27
N ARG A 26 2.95 0.36 24.91
CA ARG A 26 3.38 1.77 24.94
C ARG A 26 4.89 1.85 24.81
N GLN A 27 5.39 2.98 24.30
CA GLN A 27 6.81 3.20 24.07
C GLN A 27 7.63 3.19 25.37
N ASP A 28 7.06 3.64 26.46
CA ASP A 28 7.65 3.75 27.78
C ASP A 28 7.45 2.49 28.67
N GLU A 29 6.79 1.46 28.14
CA GLU A 29 6.59 0.21 28.86
C GLU A 29 7.90 -0.55 29.02
N GLU A 30 8.28 -0.79 30.28
CA GLU A 30 9.46 -1.60 30.61
C GLU A 30 9.10 -3.08 30.67
N LYS A 31 9.81 -3.89 29.93
CA LYS A 31 9.69 -5.34 29.92
C LYS A 31 11.07 -5.96 29.66
N GLY A 32 11.46 -6.95 30.45
CA GLY A 32 12.75 -7.62 30.32
C GLY A 32 12.92 -8.27 28.95
N LEU A 33 14.15 -8.28 28.43
CA LEU A 33 14.46 -8.77 27.08
C LEU A 33 14.01 -10.22 26.86
N PHE A 34 14.30 -11.11 27.81
CA PHE A 34 13.87 -12.50 27.73
C PHE A 34 12.34 -12.64 27.69
N ALA A 35 11.64 -11.91 28.56
CA ALA A 35 10.19 -11.93 28.61
C ALA A 35 9.53 -11.45 27.28
N ARG A 36 10.13 -10.45 26.62
CA ARG A 36 9.65 -10.00 25.30
C ARG A 36 9.70 -11.13 24.28
N GLY A 37 10.83 -11.84 24.20
CA GLY A 37 10.95 -12.97 23.28
C GLY A 37 10.00 -14.11 23.63
N ALA A 38 9.84 -14.44 24.91
CA ALA A 38 8.97 -15.53 25.35
C ALA A 38 7.48 -15.28 25.11
N GLU A 39 7.05 -14.04 24.90
CA GLU A 39 5.66 -13.72 24.48
C GLU A 39 5.32 -14.19 23.08
N SER A 40 6.30 -14.53 22.25
CA SER A 40 6.08 -15.09 20.93
C SER A 40 5.62 -16.56 20.92
N LYS A 41 5.30 -17.12 22.08
CA LYS A 41 4.81 -18.50 22.15
C LYS A 41 3.61 -18.74 21.22
N GLY A 42 3.78 -19.67 20.30
CA GLY A 42 2.74 -20.00 19.29
C GLY A 42 2.71 -19.11 18.08
N CYS A 43 3.62 -18.14 17.96
CA CYS A 43 3.83 -17.37 16.75
C CYS A 43 4.81 -18.09 15.79
N ASP A 44 4.70 -17.80 14.51
CA ASP A 44 5.59 -18.33 13.46
C ASP A 44 6.91 -17.55 13.38
N LEU A 45 6.94 -16.31 13.87
CA LEU A 45 8.12 -15.44 13.87
C LEU A 45 8.13 -14.50 15.08
N PHE A 46 9.29 -14.31 15.67
CA PHE A 46 9.61 -13.20 16.56
C PHE A 46 10.53 -12.21 15.83
N LEU A 47 10.06 -11.00 15.59
CA LEU A 47 10.80 -9.91 14.94
C LEU A 47 11.05 -8.77 15.91
N SER A 48 12.30 -8.32 16.01
CA SER A 48 12.68 -7.15 16.81
C SER A 48 13.39 -6.11 15.95
N ASP A 49 12.75 -4.97 15.73
CA ASP A 49 13.28 -3.89 14.90
C ASP A 49 14.30 -3.03 15.64
N HIS A 50 15.41 -2.78 14.99
CA HIS A 50 16.51 -1.98 15.50
C HIS A 50 17.18 -1.13 14.43
N SER A 51 18.09 -0.25 14.83
CA SER A 51 19.10 0.37 14.00
C SER A 51 20.44 0.28 14.72
N ASN A 52 21.45 -0.16 14.00
CA ASN A 52 22.78 -0.47 14.54
C ASN A 52 23.63 0.79 14.80
N ALA A 53 24.73 0.61 15.50
CA ALA A 53 25.73 1.65 15.74
C ALA A 53 27.16 1.09 15.60
N VAL A 54 28.08 1.94 15.12
CA VAL A 54 29.51 1.65 15.10
C VAL A 54 30.24 2.61 16.04
N GLY A 55 30.66 2.09 17.18
CA GLY A 55 31.40 2.88 18.18
C GLY A 55 30.64 4.11 18.68
N THR A 56 31.38 5.19 18.99
CA THR A 56 30.85 6.48 19.41
C THR A 56 31.13 7.54 18.34
N GLY A 57 30.09 8.21 17.85
CA GLY A 57 30.19 9.28 16.87
C GLY A 57 29.75 8.87 15.45
N VAL A 58 29.89 9.80 14.51
CA VAL A 58 29.44 9.64 13.12
C VAL A 58 30.41 8.77 12.34
N ASN A 59 29.89 7.73 11.68
CA ASN A 59 30.62 6.90 10.74
C ASN A 59 29.79 6.68 9.45
N ASN A 60 30.10 7.41 8.40
CA ASN A 60 29.40 7.36 7.12
C ASN A 60 29.93 6.25 6.16
N GLN A 61 30.89 5.45 6.58
CA GLN A 61 31.46 4.36 5.77
C GLN A 61 30.70 3.05 5.96
N VAL A 62 30.03 2.86 7.09
CA VAL A 62 29.28 1.64 7.40
C VAL A 62 27.81 1.86 7.10
N ASP A 63 27.25 1.03 6.20
CA ASP A 63 25.89 1.16 5.71
C ASP A 63 25.44 -0.18 5.10
N TYR A 64 24.96 -1.08 5.96
CA TYR A 64 24.34 -2.36 5.56
C TYR A 64 23.25 -2.76 6.54
N PRO A 65 22.19 -3.43 6.09
CA PRO A 65 21.24 -4.07 6.98
C PRO A 65 21.75 -5.45 7.42
N ALA A 66 21.38 -5.84 8.62
CA ALA A 66 21.73 -7.16 9.15
C ALA A 66 20.56 -7.78 9.92
N ALA A 67 20.34 -9.08 9.73
CA ALA A 67 19.48 -9.85 10.61
C ALA A 67 20.34 -10.69 11.56
N TYR A 68 20.24 -10.39 12.85
CA TYR A 68 20.81 -11.23 13.90
C TYR A 68 19.80 -12.33 14.22
N CYS A 69 20.05 -13.52 13.69
CA CYS A 69 19.19 -14.68 13.86
C CYS A 69 19.63 -15.55 15.03
N GLU A 70 18.70 -16.38 15.52
CA GLU A 70 19.03 -17.42 16.49
C GLU A 70 20.18 -18.31 16.02
N ILE A 71 21.04 -18.72 16.93
CA ILE A 71 22.23 -19.54 16.62
C ILE A 71 21.94 -20.94 16.06
N ASN A 72 20.66 -21.36 16.10
CA ASN A 72 20.19 -22.61 15.49
C ASN A 72 19.85 -22.48 14.00
N GLY A 73 19.83 -21.24 13.47
CA GLY A 73 19.53 -20.95 12.06
C GLY A 73 18.06 -21.01 11.67
N SER A 74 17.15 -21.18 12.63
CA SER A 74 15.70 -21.33 12.33
C SER A 74 15.08 -20.14 11.64
N ALA A 75 15.62 -18.93 11.88
CA ALA A 75 15.16 -17.68 11.29
C ALA A 75 16.00 -17.16 10.10
N ASP A 76 17.01 -17.91 9.62
CA ASP A 76 17.96 -17.42 8.61
C ASP A 76 17.27 -17.09 7.28
N GLY A 77 16.34 -17.92 6.84
CA GLY A 77 15.63 -17.71 5.57
C GLY A 77 14.85 -16.40 5.56
N ILE A 78 14.00 -16.21 6.55
CA ILE A 78 13.21 -14.96 6.68
C ILE A 78 14.10 -13.76 7.03
N GLY A 79 15.13 -13.97 7.85
CA GLY A 79 16.11 -12.93 8.20
C GLY A 79 16.83 -12.38 6.98
N MET A 80 17.30 -13.25 6.06
CA MET A 80 17.92 -12.83 4.81
C MET A 80 16.93 -12.10 3.90
N ALA A 81 15.71 -12.61 3.78
CA ALA A 81 14.67 -11.96 2.97
C ALA A 81 14.37 -10.54 3.44
N LEU A 82 14.24 -10.34 4.77
CA LEU A 82 14.02 -9.02 5.36
C LEU A 82 15.24 -8.10 5.21
N ALA A 83 16.45 -8.59 5.49
CA ALA A 83 17.65 -7.79 5.34
C ALA A 83 17.86 -7.34 3.88
N GLN A 84 17.61 -8.20 2.89
CA GLN A 84 17.63 -7.84 1.47
C GLN A 84 16.52 -6.86 1.09
N CYS A 85 15.34 -6.98 1.69
CA CYS A 85 14.26 -6.00 1.53
C CYS A 85 14.72 -4.61 1.99
N VAL A 86 15.30 -4.52 3.18
CA VAL A 86 15.85 -3.26 3.73
C VAL A 86 16.94 -2.69 2.80
N GLU A 87 17.89 -3.53 2.35
CA GLU A 87 18.93 -3.14 1.37
C GLU A 87 18.33 -2.47 0.14
N LYS A 88 17.35 -3.12 -0.46
CA LYS A 88 16.67 -2.63 -1.67
C LYS A 88 15.94 -1.32 -1.44
N VAL A 89 15.19 -1.19 -0.34
CA VAL A 89 14.37 -0.02 -0.02
C VAL A 89 15.22 1.18 0.37
N MET A 90 16.23 0.96 1.22
CA MET A 90 17.13 2.01 1.70
C MET A 90 18.27 2.31 0.74
N LYS A 91 18.55 1.41 -0.21
CA LYS A 91 19.67 1.49 -1.17
C LYS A 91 21.01 1.60 -0.42
N THR A 92 21.24 0.70 0.52
CA THR A 92 22.47 0.68 1.31
C THR A 92 23.70 0.41 0.46
N LYS A 93 24.86 0.93 0.87
CA LYS A 93 26.12 0.81 0.13
C LYS A 93 26.74 -0.57 0.17
N GLN A 94 26.43 -1.31 1.22
CA GLN A 94 26.98 -2.64 1.49
C GLN A 94 25.82 -3.64 1.53
N PRO A 95 26.07 -4.92 1.15
CA PRO A 95 25.01 -5.92 1.05
C PRO A 95 24.47 -6.35 2.41
N ALA A 96 23.24 -6.85 2.38
CA ALA A 96 22.56 -7.46 3.52
C ALA A 96 23.34 -8.65 4.10
N ARG A 97 23.21 -8.89 5.41
CA ARG A 97 23.93 -9.94 6.13
C ARG A 97 23.04 -10.69 7.10
N ILE A 98 23.38 -11.97 7.30
CA ILE A 98 22.94 -12.75 8.45
C ILE A 98 24.09 -12.81 9.45
N GLU A 99 23.76 -12.61 10.70
CA GLU A 99 24.69 -12.65 11.80
C GLU A 99 24.16 -13.60 12.92
N HIS A 100 25.04 -14.39 13.48
CA HIS A 100 24.75 -15.21 14.64
C HIS A 100 25.71 -14.83 15.78
N ARG A 101 25.15 -14.55 16.94
CA ARG A 101 25.98 -14.19 18.08
C ARG A 101 25.73 -15.13 19.26
N ARG A 102 26.70 -15.98 19.51
CA ARG A 102 26.68 -16.91 20.65
C ARG A 102 27.06 -16.19 21.93
N GLY A 103 26.26 -16.38 22.98
CA GLY A 103 26.54 -15.98 24.34
C GLY A 103 26.92 -17.20 25.22
N GLN A 104 27.10 -16.96 26.49
CA GLN A 104 27.45 -18.02 27.44
C GLN A 104 26.35 -19.07 27.62
N ASN A 105 25.09 -18.66 27.54
CA ASN A 105 23.91 -19.49 27.77
C ASN A 105 23.01 -19.60 26.52
N GLY A 106 23.57 -19.80 25.31
CA GLY A 106 22.85 -19.85 24.05
C GLY A 106 23.03 -18.57 23.24
N ASP A 107 21.96 -18.01 22.68
CA ASP A 107 22.02 -16.74 21.96
C ASP A 107 22.50 -15.59 22.85
N TYR A 108 23.31 -14.71 22.30
CA TYR A 108 23.80 -13.55 23.05
C TYR A 108 22.65 -12.62 23.46
N TYR A 109 21.67 -12.41 22.56
CA TYR A 109 20.56 -11.49 22.78
C TYR A 109 19.45 -12.11 23.62
N GLY A 110 19.05 -11.43 24.70
CA GLY A 110 18.00 -11.90 25.61
C GLY A 110 16.66 -12.16 24.95
N VAL A 111 16.29 -11.35 23.97
CA VAL A 111 15.03 -11.51 23.20
C VAL A 111 15.05 -12.80 22.38
N LEU A 112 16.18 -13.14 21.74
CA LEU A 112 16.31 -14.39 20.98
C LEU A 112 16.29 -15.62 21.90
N ARG A 113 16.97 -15.55 23.08
CA ARG A 113 16.83 -16.63 24.06
C ARG A 113 15.40 -16.84 24.54
N GLY A 114 14.64 -15.73 24.67
CA GLY A 114 13.22 -15.78 25.03
C GLY A 114 12.38 -16.47 23.97
N ALA A 115 12.54 -16.10 22.70
CA ALA A 115 11.86 -16.73 21.57
C ALA A 115 12.20 -18.21 21.41
N ALA A 116 13.51 -18.53 21.46
CA ALA A 116 14.01 -19.93 21.44
C ALA A 116 13.42 -20.78 22.56
N SER A 117 13.24 -20.20 23.76
CA SER A 117 12.70 -20.93 24.93
C SER A 117 11.25 -21.42 24.73
N VAL A 118 10.53 -20.81 23.82
CA VAL A 118 9.14 -21.15 23.48
C VAL A 118 9.00 -21.79 22.10
N GLY A 119 10.13 -22.01 21.40
CA GLY A 119 10.17 -22.67 20.09
C GLY A 119 9.81 -21.79 18.91
N THR A 120 9.79 -20.47 19.09
CA THR A 120 9.49 -19.51 18.01
C THR A 120 10.79 -19.06 17.33
N PRO A 121 10.91 -19.18 15.98
CA PRO A 121 12.03 -18.62 15.24
C PRO A 121 12.15 -17.12 15.48
N GLY A 122 13.35 -16.63 15.85
CA GLY A 122 13.54 -15.26 16.25
C GLY A 122 14.71 -14.57 15.56
N LEU A 123 14.51 -13.28 15.22
CA LEU A 123 15.55 -12.41 14.70
C LEU A 123 15.45 -10.97 15.20
N ILE A 124 16.59 -10.27 15.18
CA ILE A 124 16.69 -8.83 15.33
C ILE A 124 17.05 -8.26 13.97
N LEU A 125 16.22 -7.37 13.42
CA LEU A 125 16.47 -6.72 12.14
C LEU A 125 17.10 -5.34 12.39
N GLU A 126 18.32 -5.16 11.93
CA GLU A 126 19.06 -3.91 12.01
C GLU A 126 18.94 -3.15 10.69
N HIS A 127 18.20 -2.05 10.71
CA HIS A 127 17.95 -1.19 9.57
C HIS A 127 19.12 -0.25 9.29
N SER A 128 20.28 -0.85 8.97
CA SER A 128 21.55 -0.15 8.85
C SER A 128 21.97 0.59 10.14
N PHE A 129 22.77 1.63 10.04
CA PHE A 129 23.46 2.26 11.16
C PHE A 129 23.00 3.69 11.40
N HIS A 130 22.40 3.98 12.56
CA HIS A 130 22.04 5.36 12.92
C HIS A 130 23.27 6.24 13.22
N THR A 131 24.47 5.68 13.35
CA THR A 131 25.74 6.40 13.38
C THR A 131 26.16 6.93 11.99
N ASN A 132 25.53 6.48 10.91
CA ASN A 132 25.65 7.07 9.59
C ASN A 132 24.63 8.21 9.45
N ALA A 133 25.10 9.45 9.23
CA ALA A 133 24.25 10.64 9.22
C ALA A 133 23.17 10.61 8.12
N GLN A 134 23.48 10.03 6.95
CA GLN A 134 22.51 9.91 5.84
C GLN A 134 21.43 8.90 6.19
N ILE A 135 21.80 7.77 6.76
CA ILE A 135 20.89 6.73 7.23
C ILE A 135 20.00 7.25 8.37
N ALA A 136 20.60 7.93 9.35
CA ALA A 136 19.83 8.55 10.43
C ALA A 136 18.77 9.52 9.89
N ALA A 137 19.16 10.41 8.97
CA ALA A 137 18.22 11.34 8.33
C ALA A 137 17.13 10.62 7.50
N TRP A 138 17.48 9.51 6.84
CA TRP A 138 16.54 8.69 6.08
C TRP A 138 15.50 8.04 6.99
N LEU A 139 15.94 7.46 8.11
CA LEU A 139 15.10 6.77 9.10
C LEU A 139 14.20 7.72 9.93
N LEU A 140 14.42 9.02 9.88
CA LEU A 140 13.59 10.02 10.55
C LEU A 140 12.43 10.52 9.69
N LYS A 141 12.39 10.21 8.39
CA LYS A 141 11.32 10.63 7.50
C LYS A 141 10.16 9.65 7.52
N ASP A 142 8.97 10.13 7.83
CA ASP A 142 7.75 9.32 7.95
C ASP A 142 7.41 8.54 6.66
N SER A 143 7.49 9.20 5.50
CA SER A 143 7.24 8.56 4.21
C SER A 143 8.23 7.42 3.88
N ASN A 144 9.45 7.51 4.39
CA ASN A 144 10.43 6.44 4.26
C ASN A 144 10.10 5.25 5.16
N LEU A 145 9.69 5.51 6.41
CA LEU A 145 9.27 4.46 7.33
C LEU A 145 8.03 3.74 6.83
N GLU A 146 7.08 4.46 6.24
CA GLU A 146 5.87 3.87 5.67
C GLU A 146 6.21 2.93 4.50
N ARG A 147 7.05 3.40 3.56
CA ARG A 147 7.53 2.58 2.45
C ARG A 147 8.33 1.35 2.91
N LEU A 148 9.16 1.51 3.96
CA LEU A 148 9.94 0.41 4.52
C LEU A 148 9.03 -0.63 5.17
N ALA A 149 8.12 -0.21 6.06
CA ALA A 149 7.19 -1.07 6.74
C ALA A 149 6.32 -1.89 5.78
N LYS A 150 5.82 -1.23 4.71
CA LYS A 150 5.04 -1.89 3.66
C LYS A 150 5.86 -2.97 2.95
N ALA A 151 7.08 -2.65 2.54
CA ALA A 151 7.95 -3.59 1.84
C ALA A 151 8.36 -4.79 2.73
N GLU A 152 8.59 -4.56 4.02
CA GLU A 152 8.89 -5.64 4.98
C GLU A 152 7.67 -6.52 5.23
N ALA A 153 6.48 -5.94 5.34
CA ALA A 153 5.24 -6.71 5.44
C ALA A 153 5.01 -7.57 4.18
N ASP A 154 5.27 -7.03 2.98
CA ASP A 154 5.23 -7.77 1.71
C ASP A 154 6.24 -8.92 1.69
N ALA A 155 7.46 -8.68 2.18
CA ALA A 155 8.50 -9.72 2.24
C ALA A 155 8.12 -10.85 3.22
N ILE A 156 7.53 -10.53 4.37
CA ILE A 156 7.01 -11.51 5.33
C ILE A 156 5.87 -12.32 4.69
N ALA A 157 4.89 -11.65 4.13
CA ALA A 157 3.75 -12.31 3.48
C ALA A 157 4.22 -13.26 2.37
N LEU A 158 5.11 -12.79 1.50
CA LEU A 158 5.69 -13.60 0.42
C LEU A 158 6.44 -14.83 0.96
N TYR A 159 7.25 -14.66 2.00
CA TYR A 159 8.03 -15.74 2.61
C TYR A 159 7.14 -16.85 3.16
N TYR A 160 6.01 -16.50 3.77
CA TYR A 160 5.04 -17.45 4.30
C TYR A 160 3.99 -17.90 3.27
N GLY A 161 4.13 -17.52 1.99
CA GLY A 161 3.21 -17.94 0.92
C GLY A 161 1.83 -17.29 1.00
N ILE A 162 1.72 -16.17 1.71
CA ILE A 162 0.47 -15.40 1.80
C ILE A 162 0.36 -14.54 0.55
N THR A 163 -0.74 -14.70 -0.18
CA THR A 163 -1.00 -13.89 -1.37
C THR A 163 -1.36 -12.47 -0.94
N VAL A 164 -0.44 -11.54 -1.19
CA VAL A 164 -0.73 -10.12 -1.06
C VAL A 164 -1.59 -9.71 -2.25
N GLN A 165 -2.88 -9.51 -2.03
CA GLN A 165 -3.71 -8.88 -3.04
C GLN A 165 -3.33 -7.41 -3.11
N GLU A 166 -2.85 -6.95 -4.27
CA GLU A 166 -2.72 -5.51 -4.50
C GLU A 166 -4.11 -4.89 -4.34
N LYS A 167 -4.23 -3.97 -3.38
CA LYS A 167 -5.46 -3.21 -3.21
C LYS A 167 -5.65 -2.33 -4.44
N LYS A 168 -6.67 -2.65 -5.21
CA LYS A 168 -7.06 -1.85 -6.35
C LYS A 168 -7.86 -0.65 -5.86
N SER A 169 -7.52 0.55 -6.30
CA SER A 169 -8.25 1.77 -5.98
C SER A 169 -8.22 2.75 -7.15
N GLY A 170 -9.31 3.50 -7.32
CA GLY A 170 -9.45 4.45 -8.42
C GLY A 170 -9.59 3.78 -9.79
N TRP A 171 -9.24 4.49 -10.85
CA TRP A 171 -9.35 4.03 -12.22
C TRP A 171 -8.28 3.00 -12.57
N LEU A 172 -8.71 1.82 -13.04
CA LEU A 172 -7.82 0.78 -13.55
C LEU A 172 -8.33 0.26 -14.90
N GLU A 173 -7.41 0.10 -15.85
CA GLU A 173 -7.70 -0.52 -17.13
C GLU A 173 -7.55 -2.05 -17.01
N GLU A 174 -8.62 -2.78 -17.28
CA GLU A 174 -8.69 -4.22 -17.15
C GLU A 174 -9.61 -4.83 -18.19
N ASP A 175 -9.27 -6.01 -18.70
CA ASP A 175 -10.11 -6.76 -19.64
C ASP A 175 -10.53 -5.95 -20.88
N GLY A 176 -9.71 -4.95 -21.28
CA GLY A 176 -9.97 -4.09 -22.43
C GLY A 176 -10.95 -2.94 -22.17
N GLY A 177 -11.22 -2.60 -20.90
CA GLY A 177 -12.03 -1.48 -20.48
C GLY A 177 -11.56 -0.86 -19.17
N TRP A 178 -12.32 0.07 -18.62
CA TRP A 178 -12.00 0.77 -17.38
C TRP A 178 -12.96 0.39 -16.27
N ARG A 179 -12.42 0.16 -15.04
CA ARG A 179 -13.17 0.03 -13.79
C ARG A 179 -12.77 1.11 -12.81
N PHE A 180 -13.68 1.47 -11.93
CA PHE A 180 -13.38 2.36 -10.80
C PHE A 180 -13.53 1.60 -9.48
N TYR A 181 -12.41 1.44 -8.77
CA TYR A 181 -12.34 0.74 -7.50
C TYR A 181 -12.56 1.69 -6.33
N LEU A 182 -13.43 1.30 -5.40
CA LEU A 182 -13.86 2.08 -4.23
C LEU A 182 -12.89 1.88 -3.06
N GLY A 183 -11.95 2.80 -2.90
CA GLY A 183 -11.02 2.78 -1.78
C GLY A 183 -10.24 1.47 -1.66
N ASP A 184 -10.04 1.04 -0.42
CA ASP A 184 -9.17 -0.10 -0.09
C ASP A 184 -9.89 -1.45 0.00
N SER A 185 -11.20 -1.53 -0.25
CA SER A 185 -11.98 -2.76 -0.10
C SER A 185 -11.77 -3.76 -1.25
N GLY A 186 -11.29 -3.28 -2.41
CA GLY A 186 -11.25 -4.06 -3.64
C GLY A 186 -12.60 -4.14 -4.36
N ASP A 187 -13.65 -3.49 -3.80
CA ASP A 187 -14.94 -3.34 -4.47
C ASP A 187 -14.84 -2.31 -5.60
N TYR A 188 -15.66 -2.45 -6.61
CA TYR A 188 -15.72 -1.51 -7.73
C TYR A 188 -17.16 -1.09 -8.00
N VAL A 189 -17.32 0.05 -8.66
CA VAL A 189 -18.63 0.54 -9.08
C VAL A 189 -19.21 -0.40 -10.14
N ALA A 190 -20.41 -0.89 -9.94
CA ALA A 190 -21.08 -1.77 -10.89
C ALA A 190 -22.59 -1.47 -10.97
N ASN A 191 -23.12 -1.45 -12.19
CA ASN A 191 -24.53 -1.17 -12.50
C ASN A 191 -25.05 0.12 -11.86
N ASP A 192 -24.18 1.15 -11.81
CA ASP A 192 -24.50 2.41 -11.17
C ASP A 192 -23.75 3.58 -11.81
N TRP A 193 -24.22 4.79 -11.51
CA TRP A 193 -23.56 6.04 -11.78
C TRP A 193 -22.52 6.36 -10.72
N TYR A 194 -21.40 6.92 -11.12
CA TYR A 194 -20.36 7.38 -10.21
C TYR A 194 -19.82 8.74 -10.63
N GLU A 195 -19.69 9.64 -9.65
CA GLU A 195 -19.07 10.95 -9.84
C GLU A 195 -17.61 10.91 -9.43
N ASP A 196 -16.72 11.24 -10.35
CA ASP A 196 -15.31 11.43 -10.08
C ASP A 196 -14.91 12.85 -10.51
N GLY A 197 -14.54 13.68 -9.51
CA GLY A 197 -14.37 15.12 -9.73
C GLY A 197 -15.67 15.78 -10.17
N ASP A 198 -15.65 16.48 -11.31
CA ASP A 198 -16.81 17.16 -11.88
C ASP A 198 -17.49 16.36 -13.00
N GLN A 199 -17.12 15.09 -13.18
CA GLN A 199 -17.60 14.23 -14.26
C GLN A 199 -18.39 13.04 -13.71
N TRP A 200 -19.46 12.66 -14.44
CA TRP A 200 -20.26 11.48 -14.16
C TRP A 200 -19.96 10.39 -15.17
N TYR A 201 -19.88 9.15 -14.68
CA TYR A 201 -19.63 7.94 -15.45
C TYR A 201 -20.68 6.90 -15.12
N TRP A 202 -20.97 6.00 -16.06
CA TRP A 202 -21.81 4.84 -15.82
C TRP A 202 -20.99 3.56 -15.96
N PHE A 203 -21.19 2.64 -15.01
CA PHE A 203 -20.59 1.32 -15.04
C PHE A 203 -21.66 0.24 -15.22
N ASP A 204 -21.39 -0.74 -16.07
CA ASP A 204 -22.30 -1.86 -16.31
C ASP A 204 -22.31 -2.87 -15.15
N GLY A 205 -23.10 -3.97 -15.30
CA GLY A 205 -23.17 -5.00 -14.26
C GLY A 205 -21.89 -5.81 -14.02
N ALA A 206 -20.93 -5.73 -14.96
CA ALA A 206 -19.59 -6.27 -14.81
C ALA A 206 -18.58 -5.25 -14.23
N GLY A 207 -19.05 -4.04 -13.94
CA GLY A 207 -18.22 -2.93 -13.45
C GLY A 207 -17.38 -2.25 -14.52
N MET A 208 -17.71 -2.46 -15.80
CA MET A 208 -17.00 -1.81 -16.89
C MET A 208 -17.61 -0.45 -17.20
N MET A 209 -16.76 0.57 -17.35
CA MET A 209 -17.16 1.91 -17.77
C MET A 209 -17.76 1.86 -19.16
N VAL A 210 -18.97 2.39 -19.28
CA VAL A 210 -19.71 2.46 -20.54
C VAL A 210 -19.39 3.78 -21.25
N HIS A 211 -19.24 3.75 -22.57
CA HIS A 211 -18.92 4.92 -23.39
C HIS A 211 -19.62 4.86 -24.76
N ASP A 212 -19.60 5.98 -25.49
CA ASP A 212 -20.17 6.14 -26.85
C ASP A 212 -21.63 5.67 -26.96
N THR A 213 -22.46 5.95 -25.97
CA THR A 213 -23.85 5.51 -25.97
C THR A 213 -24.74 6.33 -25.05
N TRP A 214 -26.06 6.15 -25.22
CA TRP A 214 -27.06 6.71 -24.33
C TRP A 214 -27.38 5.76 -23.17
N LYS A 215 -27.56 6.33 -21.98
CA LYS A 215 -27.99 5.63 -20.77
C LYS A 215 -29.14 6.37 -20.09
N THR A 216 -30.13 5.62 -19.61
CA THR A 216 -31.24 6.20 -18.83
C THR A 216 -30.81 6.35 -17.38
N GLY A 217 -31.02 7.52 -16.79
CA GLY A 217 -30.87 7.76 -15.37
C GLY A 217 -32.05 7.20 -14.55
N SER A 218 -31.90 7.20 -13.21
CA SER A 218 -32.98 6.81 -12.28
C SER A 218 -34.21 7.74 -12.33
N ASP A 219 -34.02 8.95 -12.85
CA ASP A 219 -35.08 9.94 -13.10
C ASP A 219 -35.83 9.73 -14.41
N GLY A 220 -35.48 8.68 -15.19
CA GLY A 220 -36.08 8.34 -16.47
C GLY A 220 -35.59 9.17 -17.66
N LYS A 221 -34.65 10.10 -17.44
CA LYS A 221 -34.08 10.91 -18.54
C LYS A 221 -32.90 10.19 -19.20
N TRP A 222 -32.56 10.61 -20.42
CA TRP A 222 -31.45 10.08 -21.19
C TRP A 222 -30.21 10.96 -21.05
N TYR A 223 -29.05 10.30 -20.86
CA TYR A 223 -27.74 10.88 -20.73
C TYR A 223 -26.77 10.23 -21.70
N TYR A 224 -25.96 11.03 -22.40
CA TYR A 224 -24.99 10.52 -23.35
C TYR A 224 -23.61 10.37 -22.68
N LEU A 225 -23.02 9.20 -22.80
CA LEU A 225 -21.64 8.91 -22.37
C LEU A 225 -20.72 9.06 -23.57
N LYS A 226 -19.75 9.97 -23.47
CA LYS A 226 -18.77 10.27 -24.53
C LYS A 226 -17.79 9.10 -24.72
N SER A 227 -16.87 9.21 -25.68
CA SER A 227 -15.83 8.21 -25.94
C SER A 227 -14.85 8.01 -24.77
N ASP A 228 -14.68 9.02 -23.91
CA ASP A 228 -13.91 8.96 -22.67
C ASP A 228 -14.73 8.44 -21.48
N GLY A 229 -15.96 8.03 -21.69
CA GLY A 229 -16.91 7.56 -20.68
C GLY A 229 -17.62 8.66 -19.89
N ALA A 230 -17.13 9.89 -19.94
CA ALA A 230 -17.73 10.97 -19.18
C ALA A 230 -19.10 11.40 -19.77
N MET A 231 -20.07 11.68 -18.89
CA MET A 231 -21.37 12.19 -19.26
C MET A 231 -21.26 13.55 -19.96
N ALA A 232 -21.86 13.67 -21.12
CA ALA A 232 -21.92 14.91 -21.87
C ALA A 232 -22.79 15.95 -21.16
N LYS A 233 -22.33 17.21 -21.09
CA LYS A 233 -23.06 18.35 -20.52
C LYS A 233 -23.03 19.51 -21.50
N ASP A 234 -24.13 20.23 -21.62
CA ASP A 234 -24.30 21.50 -22.39
C ASP A 234 -23.67 21.48 -23.79
N GLN A 235 -23.97 20.45 -24.59
CA GLN A 235 -23.38 20.28 -25.91
C GLN A 235 -24.33 19.57 -26.90
N TRP A 236 -23.96 19.63 -28.16
CA TRP A 236 -24.59 18.88 -29.23
C TRP A 236 -23.90 17.52 -29.41
N ILE A 237 -24.70 16.47 -29.59
CA ILE A 237 -24.22 15.10 -29.78
C ILE A 237 -24.70 14.63 -31.17
N ILE A 238 -23.75 14.15 -31.99
CA ILE A 238 -24.09 13.42 -33.22
C ILE A 238 -24.00 11.94 -32.89
N TRP A 239 -25.13 11.25 -32.93
CA TRP A 239 -25.19 9.82 -32.67
C TRP A 239 -26.05 9.13 -33.76
N LYS A 240 -25.44 8.14 -34.41
CA LYS A 240 -26.04 7.40 -35.53
C LYS A 240 -26.62 8.30 -36.66
N GLY A 241 -25.99 9.43 -36.90
CA GLY A 241 -26.38 10.36 -37.94
C GLY A 241 -27.44 11.38 -37.53
N GLU A 242 -27.98 11.28 -36.35
CA GLU A 242 -28.94 12.21 -35.77
C GLU A 242 -28.29 13.19 -34.80
N LEU A 243 -28.85 14.41 -34.71
CA LEU A 243 -28.33 15.47 -33.85
C LEU A 243 -29.18 15.62 -32.59
N TYR A 244 -28.57 15.52 -31.45
CA TYR A 244 -29.19 15.63 -30.13
C TYR A 244 -28.57 16.78 -29.34
N ARG A 245 -29.34 17.42 -28.47
CA ARG A 245 -28.85 18.44 -27.53
C ARG A 245 -28.94 17.88 -26.10
N VAL A 246 -27.87 17.99 -25.32
CA VAL A 246 -27.89 17.74 -23.87
C VAL A 246 -27.79 19.06 -23.12
N ARG A 247 -28.46 19.15 -21.98
CA ARG A 247 -28.54 20.32 -21.12
C ARG A 247 -27.29 20.42 -20.23
N GLU A 248 -27.21 21.48 -19.46
CA GLU A 248 -26.15 21.69 -18.44
C GLU A 248 -26.15 20.59 -17.39
N ASP A 249 -27.33 20.05 -17.00
CA ASP A 249 -27.49 18.90 -16.14
C ASP A 249 -27.15 17.56 -16.80
N GLY A 250 -26.78 17.54 -18.07
CA GLY A 250 -26.47 16.37 -18.88
C GLY A 250 -27.67 15.67 -19.50
N ALA A 251 -28.90 15.99 -19.09
CA ALA A 251 -30.09 15.35 -19.61
C ALA A 251 -30.34 15.73 -21.09
N MET A 252 -30.77 14.75 -21.88
CA MET A 252 -31.22 15.00 -23.27
C MET A 252 -32.33 16.05 -23.28
N PHE A 253 -32.20 17.01 -24.18
CA PHE A 253 -33.21 18.04 -24.33
C PHE A 253 -34.42 17.44 -25.05
N GLU A 254 -35.60 17.60 -24.47
CA GLU A 254 -36.89 17.28 -25.09
C GLU A 254 -37.69 18.57 -25.21
N GLY A 255 -38.17 18.88 -26.42
CA GLY A 255 -38.99 20.06 -26.66
C GLY A 255 -38.54 20.86 -27.88
N THR A 256 -38.96 22.14 -27.94
CA THR A 256 -38.65 23.05 -29.05
C THR A 256 -37.49 23.95 -28.71
N LEU A 257 -36.44 23.95 -29.54
CA LEU A 257 -35.32 24.87 -29.49
C LEU A 257 -35.53 26.02 -30.46
N CYS A 258 -35.43 27.26 -29.97
CA CYS A 258 -35.36 28.43 -30.84
C CYS A 258 -33.91 28.81 -31.04
N LEU A 259 -33.37 28.56 -32.21
CA LEU A 259 -31.98 28.88 -32.56
C LEU A 259 -31.94 30.20 -33.33
N LYS A 260 -30.95 31.04 -33.03
CA LYS A 260 -30.67 32.27 -33.81
C LYS A 260 -29.33 32.10 -34.51
N THR A 261 -29.28 32.57 -35.74
CA THR A 261 -28.03 32.66 -36.49
C THR A 261 -27.48 34.09 -36.48
N ASP A 262 -26.19 34.25 -36.64
CA ASP A 262 -25.60 35.54 -36.95
C ASP A 262 -25.78 35.93 -38.42
N GLU A 263 -25.24 37.09 -38.81
CA GLU A 263 -25.31 37.62 -40.16
C GLU A 263 -24.63 36.73 -41.23
N LYS A 264 -23.80 35.77 -40.78
CA LYS A 264 -23.12 34.79 -41.65
C LYS A 264 -23.80 33.42 -41.65
N GLY A 265 -24.92 33.28 -40.93
CA GLY A 265 -25.68 32.04 -40.86
C GLY A 265 -25.15 31.04 -39.84
N ALA A 266 -24.16 31.41 -39.02
CA ALA A 266 -23.66 30.58 -37.93
C ALA A 266 -24.62 30.63 -36.73
N LEU A 267 -24.89 29.47 -36.12
CA LEU A 267 -25.68 29.39 -34.90
C LEU A 267 -24.95 30.12 -33.78
N LYS A 268 -25.70 30.94 -33.05
CA LYS A 268 -25.25 31.55 -31.78
C LYS A 268 -25.82 30.77 -30.64
N GLU A 269 -24.94 30.47 -29.72
CA GLU A 269 -25.31 29.95 -28.40
C GLU A 269 -26.01 31.04 -27.56
#